data_7547db90f7f8430536d5ddaf4332b98d
#
_entry.id   7547db90f7f8430536d5ddaf4332b98d
#
_cell.length_a   1.000
_cell.length_b   1.000
_cell.length_c   1.000
_cell.angle_alpha   90.00
_cell.angle_beta   90.00
_cell.angle_gamma   90.00
#
_symmetry.space_group_name_H-M   'P 1'
#
loop_
_entity.id
_entity.type
_entity.pdbx_description
1 polymer ?
#
loop_
_entity_poly.entity_id
_entity_poly.type
_entity_poly.pdbx_seq_one_letter_code
_entity_poly.pdbx_strand_id
1 'polypeptide(L)'
;MRSAYLVMVEPDENHNKYYQMTQKTTDIFEVRYGRVGAKGITRKYPISRWASIYESKLQGDIDNSHLYSPTINTRYKEIPDKAVRSFWQDIENYSKKMLESNYSVSYDKVTQEMIKEATDILKNMRNQSNVFCINGELLTLFQVIPRKMKKVEDYLLKDISELPTVLEREWDLLDVMKGRMLAKQDKQNQKEKAETILASLGLDISLVTDPRRLQQIKKNMGAESADK
;
A
#
# COMPACT_ATOMS: atom_id res chain seq x y z
N MET A 1 -16.79 -8.76 -13.08
CA MET A 1 -15.66 -9.73 -12.99
C MET A 1 -15.33 -9.93 -11.53
N ARG A 2 -15.16 -11.16 -11.07
CA ARG A 2 -14.78 -11.47 -9.68
C ARG A 2 -13.26 -11.40 -9.54
N SER A 3 -12.79 -10.88 -8.40
CA SER A 3 -11.38 -10.98 -8.00
C SER A 3 -11.30 -11.20 -6.50
N ALA A 4 -10.29 -11.92 -6.05
CA ALA A 4 -9.96 -12.12 -4.66
C ALA A 4 -8.44 -12.10 -4.48
N TYR A 5 -7.97 -11.55 -3.38
CA TYR A 5 -6.56 -11.55 -3.01
C TYR A 5 -6.47 -12.02 -1.55
N LEU A 6 -5.79 -13.11 -1.34
CA LEU A 6 -5.59 -13.74 -0.04
C LEU A 6 -4.13 -13.62 0.34
N VAL A 7 -3.85 -13.34 1.60
CA VAL A 7 -2.49 -13.15 2.12
C VAL A 7 -2.31 -13.96 3.39
N MET A 8 -1.13 -14.56 3.53
CA MET A 8 -0.69 -15.27 4.71
C MET A 8 0.64 -14.70 5.17
N VAL A 9 0.71 -14.31 6.44
CA VAL A 9 1.94 -13.81 7.06
C VAL A 9 2.17 -14.56 8.36
N GLU A 10 3.24 -15.36 8.38
CA GLU A 10 3.61 -16.22 9.52
C GLU A 10 5.12 -16.09 9.76
N PRO A 11 5.56 -15.66 10.98
CA PRO A 11 6.98 -15.45 11.26
C PRO A 11 7.75 -16.78 11.41
N ASP A 12 7.19 -17.77 12.09
CA ASP A 12 7.89 -19.01 12.47
C ASP A 12 8.41 -19.80 11.26
N GLU A 13 7.63 -19.83 10.17
CA GLU A 13 8.01 -20.46 8.92
C GLU A 13 8.43 -19.44 7.85
N ASN A 14 8.58 -18.18 8.22
CA ASN A 14 8.85 -17.07 7.31
C ASN A 14 7.88 -17.03 6.12
N HIS A 15 6.60 -17.32 6.35
CA HIS A 15 5.57 -17.26 5.34
C HIS A 15 5.15 -15.81 5.12
N ASN A 16 5.31 -15.33 3.90
CA ASN A 16 4.77 -14.08 3.37
C ASN A 16 4.28 -14.39 1.97
N LYS A 17 3.10 -15.03 1.89
CA LYS A 17 2.55 -15.60 0.66
C LYS A 17 1.30 -14.85 0.23
N TYR A 18 1.05 -14.82 -1.08
CA TYR A 18 -0.20 -14.32 -1.65
C TYR A 18 -0.83 -15.36 -2.57
N TYR A 19 -2.15 -15.27 -2.69
CA TYR A 19 -2.97 -16.07 -3.59
C TYR A 19 -4.02 -15.17 -4.24
N GLN A 20 -3.82 -14.81 -5.49
CA GLN A 20 -4.68 -13.93 -6.25
C GLN A 20 -5.52 -14.74 -7.23
N MET A 21 -6.83 -14.54 -7.18
CA MET A 21 -7.80 -15.13 -8.09
C MET A 21 -8.42 -14.02 -8.93
N THR A 22 -8.45 -14.17 -10.26
CA THR A 22 -9.00 -13.16 -11.17
C THR A 22 -9.82 -13.84 -12.27
N GLN A 23 -11.11 -13.56 -12.33
CA GLN A 23 -11.95 -14.02 -13.42
C GLN A 23 -11.54 -13.35 -14.73
N LYS A 24 -11.19 -14.14 -15.74
CA LYS A 24 -10.78 -13.66 -17.07
C LYS A 24 -11.93 -13.70 -18.08
N THR A 25 -12.76 -14.75 -18.02
CA THR A 25 -13.93 -14.92 -18.88
C THR A 25 -15.12 -15.40 -18.03
N THR A 26 -16.27 -15.65 -18.64
CA THR A 26 -17.42 -16.28 -17.99
C THR A 26 -17.10 -17.67 -17.43
N ASP A 27 -16.17 -18.38 -18.06
CA ASP A 27 -15.93 -19.81 -17.83
C ASP A 27 -14.60 -20.11 -17.14
N ILE A 28 -13.66 -19.13 -17.14
CA ILE A 28 -12.28 -19.33 -16.69
C ILE A 28 -11.86 -18.21 -15.72
N PHE A 29 -11.18 -18.61 -14.66
CA PHE A 29 -10.40 -17.70 -13.84
C PHE A 29 -8.94 -18.12 -13.77
N GLU A 30 -8.09 -17.13 -13.52
CA GLU A 30 -6.65 -17.26 -13.35
C GLU A 30 -6.31 -17.11 -11.88
N VAL A 31 -5.45 -17.98 -11.40
CA VAL A 31 -4.86 -17.92 -10.08
C VAL A 31 -3.38 -17.61 -10.22
N ARG A 32 -2.92 -16.60 -9.46
CA ARG A 32 -1.51 -16.28 -9.33
C ARG A 32 -1.12 -16.33 -7.85
N TYR A 33 -0.08 -17.07 -7.51
CA TYR A 33 0.33 -17.27 -6.14
C TYR A 33 1.85 -17.34 -5.98
N GLY A 34 2.34 -17.02 -4.81
CA GLY A 34 3.76 -17.01 -4.49
C GLY A 34 4.08 -16.15 -3.26
N ARG A 35 5.35 -15.85 -3.06
CA ARG A 35 5.78 -14.92 -2.04
C ARG A 35 5.36 -13.50 -2.39
N VAL A 36 4.90 -12.73 -1.41
CA VAL A 36 4.56 -11.32 -1.59
C VAL A 36 5.77 -10.57 -2.14
N GLY A 37 5.57 -9.82 -3.24
CA GLY A 37 6.64 -9.13 -3.96
C GLY A 37 7.38 -9.95 -5.02
N ALA A 38 7.16 -11.27 -5.12
CA ALA A 38 7.73 -12.12 -6.17
C ALA A 38 6.79 -12.26 -7.38
N LYS A 39 7.34 -12.70 -8.52
CA LYS A 39 6.57 -12.89 -9.76
C LYS A 39 5.41 -13.87 -9.61
N GLY A 40 5.56 -14.89 -8.78
CA GLY A 40 4.58 -15.94 -8.55
C GLY A 40 4.36 -16.89 -9.73
N ILE A 41 3.58 -17.92 -9.47
CA ILE A 41 3.17 -18.94 -10.44
C ILE A 41 1.73 -18.69 -10.85
N THR A 42 1.41 -18.85 -12.13
CA THR A 42 0.07 -18.63 -12.67
C THR A 42 -0.55 -19.95 -13.11
N ARG A 43 -1.81 -20.18 -12.75
CA ARG A 43 -2.62 -21.33 -13.21
C ARG A 43 -4.02 -20.87 -13.61
N LYS A 44 -4.66 -21.60 -14.53
CA LYS A 44 -6.03 -21.34 -14.97
C LYS A 44 -6.95 -22.47 -14.51
N TYR A 45 -8.17 -22.09 -14.12
CA TYR A 45 -9.19 -23.02 -13.64
C TYR A 45 -10.57 -22.66 -14.20
N PRO A 46 -11.47 -23.65 -14.34
CA PRO A 46 -12.88 -23.42 -14.65
C PRO A 46 -13.56 -22.61 -13.54
N ILE A 47 -14.45 -21.70 -13.92
CA ILE A 47 -15.15 -20.81 -12.95
C ILE A 47 -15.95 -21.58 -11.90
N SER A 48 -16.42 -22.78 -12.23
CA SER A 48 -17.12 -23.68 -11.30
C SER A 48 -16.29 -24.06 -10.08
N ARG A 49 -14.96 -24.02 -10.18
CA ARG A 49 -14.04 -24.32 -9.08
C ARG A 49 -13.72 -23.10 -8.20
N TRP A 50 -14.27 -21.93 -8.51
CA TRP A 50 -13.94 -20.70 -7.79
C TRP A 50 -14.20 -20.82 -6.28
N ALA A 51 -15.43 -21.20 -5.90
CA ALA A 51 -15.83 -21.27 -4.49
C ALA A 51 -14.97 -22.29 -3.73
N SER A 52 -14.83 -23.50 -4.25
CA SER A 52 -14.07 -24.57 -3.59
C SER A 52 -12.60 -24.24 -3.39
N ILE A 53 -11.96 -23.57 -4.38
CA ILE A 53 -10.56 -23.14 -4.26
C ILE A 53 -10.44 -21.97 -3.26
N TYR A 54 -11.36 -21.01 -3.30
CA TYR A 54 -11.37 -19.87 -2.39
C TYR A 54 -11.52 -20.33 -0.92
N GLU A 55 -12.52 -21.16 -0.64
CA GLU A 55 -12.77 -21.70 0.69
C GLU A 55 -11.62 -22.59 1.19
N SER A 56 -11.06 -23.44 0.33
CA SER A 56 -9.88 -24.26 0.65
C SER A 56 -8.70 -23.41 1.09
N LYS A 57 -8.50 -22.24 0.48
CA LYS A 57 -7.40 -21.33 0.84
C LYS A 57 -7.67 -20.51 2.10
N LEU A 58 -8.92 -20.22 2.40
CA LEU A 58 -9.29 -19.60 3.68
C LEU A 58 -9.13 -20.55 4.88
N GLN A 59 -9.38 -21.84 4.67
CA GLN A 59 -9.33 -22.86 5.74
C GLN A 59 -7.92 -23.44 5.96
N GLY A 60 -7.03 -23.30 4.99
CA GLY A 60 -5.71 -23.95 5.00
C GLY A 60 -4.54 -22.98 5.16
N ASP A 61 -4.00 -22.55 4.03
CA ASP A 61 -2.71 -21.84 3.98
C ASP A 61 -2.81 -20.31 4.08
N ILE A 62 -4.03 -19.72 4.05
CA ILE A 62 -4.23 -18.28 3.93
C ILE A 62 -5.33 -17.83 4.89
N ASP A 63 -4.93 -17.05 5.91
CA ASP A 63 -5.82 -16.64 7.00
C ASP A 63 -6.69 -15.44 6.67
N ASN A 64 -6.25 -14.54 5.75
CA ASN A 64 -6.97 -13.32 5.43
C ASN A 64 -7.25 -13.15 3.95
N SER A 65 -8.42 -12.61 3.64
CA SER A 65 -8.85 -12.28 2.31
C SER A 65 -9.27 -10.81 2.20
N HIS A 66 -8.81 -10.16 1.14
CA HIS A 66 -9.22 -8.82 0.78
C HIS A 66 -9.84 -8.80 -0.61
N LEU A 67 -11.07 -8.30 -0.71
CA LEU A 67 -11.75 -8.08 -1.98
C LEU A 67 -11.38 -6.71 -2.52
N TYR A 68 -10.87 -6.67 -3.74
CA TYR A 68 -10.50 -5.44 -4.42
C TYR A 68 -11.62 -4.99 -5.36
N SER A 69 -12.03 -3.74 -5.21
CA SER A 69 -12.93 -3.12 -6.17
C SER A 69 -12.25 -2.89 -7.52
N PRO A 70 -12.96 -3.02 -8.66
CA PRO A 70 -12.39 -2.73 -9.95
C PRO A 70 -11.93 -1.28 -10.04
N THR A 71 -10.80 -1.08 -10.71
CA THR A 71 -10.18 0.24 -10.87
C THR A 71 -11.12 1.20 -11.59
N ILE A 72 -11.42 2.33 -10.98
CA ILE A 72 -12.18 3.41 -11.63
C ILE A 72 -11.20 4.19 -12.51
N ASN A 73 -11.44 4.23 -13.82
CA ASN A 73 -10.68 5.06 -14.76
C ASN A 73 -10.95 6.55 -14.46
N THR A 74 -9.97 7.25 -13.91
CA THR A 74 -10.05 8.69 -13.67
C THR A 74 -9.37 9.45 -14.81
N ARG A 75 -10.11 10.33 -15.49
CA ARG A 75 -9.54 11.30 -16.42
C ARG A 75 -9.05 12.51 -15.62
N TYR A 76 -7.77 12.84 -15.74
CA TYR A 76 -7.17 14.02 -15.10
C TYR A 76 -7.40 15.27 -15.95
N LYS A 77 -7.73 16.42 -15.33
CA LYS A 77 -7.64 17.72 -15.99
C LYS A 77 -6.19 18.16 -16.07
N GLU A 78 -5.79 18.75 -17.21
CA GLU A 78 -4.44 19.28 -17.37
C GLU A 78 -4.18 20.45 -16.41
N ILE A 79 -3.00 20.44 -15.77
CA ILE A 79 -2.49 21.55 -14.99
C ILE A 79 -1.85 22.53 -15.99
N PRO A 80 -2.31 23.80 -16.09
CA PRO A 80 -1.84 24.73 -17.13
C PRO A 80 -0.34 25.07 -17.02
N ASP A 81 0.14 25.27 -15.80
CA ASP A 81 1.54 25.64 -15.56
C ASP A 81 2.49 24.45 -15.70
N LYS A 82 3.51 24.60 -16.57
CA LYS A 82 4.46 23.53 -16.87
C LYS A 82 5.39 23.19 -15.69
N ALA A 83 5.78 24.17 -14.89
CA ALA A 83 6.66 23.95 -13.74
C ALA A 83 5.92 23.22 -12.62
N VAL A 84 4.69 23.65 -12.35
CA VAL A 84 3.78 22.97 -11.38
C VAL A 84 3.49 21.55 -11.82
N ARG A 85 3.23 21.34 -13.11
CA ARG A 85 2.99 19.99 -13.67
C ARG A 85 4.20 19.08 -13.50
N SER A 86 5.40 19.58 -13.80
CA SER A 86 6.64 18.82 -13.63
C SER A 86 6.88 18.45 -12.17
N PHE A 87 6.70 19.39 -11.25
CA PHE A 87 6.83 19.14 -9.82
C PHE A 87 5.83 18.08 -9.31
N TRP A 88 4.56 18.15 -9.75
CA TRP A 88 3.57 17.14 -9.45
C TRP A 88 3.96 15.75 -9.94
N GLN A 89 4.48 15.67 -11.16
CA GLN A 89 4.97 14.41 -11.69
C GLN A 89 6.13 13.85 -10.87
N ASP A 90 7.04 14.71 -10.39
CA ASP A 90 8.16 14.29 -9.56
C ASP A 90 7.68 13.74 -8.20
N ILE A 91 6.74 14.44 -7.52
CA ILE A 91 6.11 13.96 -6.27
C ILE A 91 5.36 12.65 -6.52
N GLU A 92 4.61 12.56 -7.60
CA GLU A 92 3.86 11.37 -7.96
C GLU A 92 4.77 10.16 -8.17
N ASN A 93 5.87 10.35 -8.89
CA ASN A 93 6.86 9.32 -9.14
C ASN A 93 7.58 8.89 -7.85
N TYR A 94 7.94 9.86 -6.98
CA TYR A 94 8.54 9.57 -5.70
C TYR A 94 7.61 8.75 -4.80
N SER A 95 6.37 9.21 -4.61
CA SER A 95 5.35 8.51 -3.83
C SER A 95 5.08 7.10 -4.37
N LYS A 96 5.04 6.96 -5.71
CA LYS A 96 4.88 5.67 -6.36
C LYS A 96 6.05 4.73 -6.07
N LYS A 97 7.29 5.21 -6.21
CA LYS A 97 8.50 4.42 -5.89
C LYS A 97 8.51 3.98 -4.43
N MET A 98 8.19 4.90 -3.50
CA MET A 98 8.13 4.61 -2.07
C MET A 98 7.11 3.50 -1.77
N LEU A 99 5.91 3.58 -2.32
CA LEU A 99 4.88 2.54 -2.14
C LEU A 99 5.27 1.23 -2.82
N GLU A 100 5.76 1.26 -4.05
CA GLU A 100 6.17 0.06 -4.80
C GLU A 100 7.38 -0.64 -4.17
N SER A 101 8.26 0.06 -3.47
CA SER A 101 9.38 -0.54 -2.74
C SER A 101 8.95 -1.30 -1.48
N ASN A 102 7.90 -0.82 -0.79
CA ASN A 102 7.42 -1.37 0.48
C ASN A 102 6.24 -2.35 0.32
N TYR A 103 5.36 -2.11 -0.64
CA TYR A 103 4.15 -2.91 -0.81
C TYR A 103 4.12 -3.66 -2.14
N SER A 104 3.54 -4.85 -2.15
CA SER A 104 3.32 -5.61 -3.39
C SER A 104 2.01 -5.26 -4.06
N VAL A 105 1.12 -4.62 -3.32
CA VAL A 105 -0.18 -4.16 -3.82
C VAL A 105 -0.01 -2.82 -4.48
N SER A 106 -0.44 -2.70 -5.73
CA SER A 106 -0.51 -1.40 -6.38
C SER A 106 -1.50 -0.51 -5.61
N TYR A 107 -1.10 0.74 -5.32
CA TYR A 107 -1.90 1.70 -4.54
C TYR A 107 -3.32 1.92 -5.10
N ASP A 108 -3.55 1.63 -6.38
CA ASP A 108 -4.87 1.71 -7.02
C ASP A 108 -5.81 0.56 -6.65
N LYS A 109 -5.31 -0.45 -5.98
CA LYS A 109 -6.09 -1.59 -5.46
C LYS A 109 -6.36 -1.51 -3.97
N VAL A 110 -5.74 -0.56 -3.27
CA VAL A 110 -5.99 -0.32 -1.85
C VAL A 110 -7.35 0.36 -1.70
N THR A 111 -8.19 -0.15 -0.82
CA THR A 111 -9.53 0.40 -0.55
C THR A 111 -9.53 1.31 0.67
N GLN A 112 -10.61 2.11 0.83
CA GLN A 112 -10.79 2.94 2.03
C GLN A 112 -10.92 2.09 3.30
N GLU A 113 -11.56 0.94 3.17
CA GLU A 113 -11.72 0.00 4.27
C GLU A 113 -10.37 -0.51 4.75
N MET A 114 -9.46 -0.89 3.82
CA MET A 114 -8.09 -1.30 4.15
C MET A 114 -7.32 -0.18 4.86
N ILE A 115 -7.44 1.06 4.39
CA ILE A 115 -6.79 2.22 5.03
C ILE A 115 -7.36 2.48 6.43
N LYS A 116 -8.69 2.37 6.60
CA LYS A 116 -9.34 2.52 7.88
C LYS A 116 -8.88 1.46 8.87
N GLU A 117 -8.91 0.21 8.46
CA GLU A 117 -8.47 -0.93 9.26
C GLU A 117 -7.00 -0.80 9.67
N ALA A 118 -6.10 -0.48 8.74
CA ALA A 118 -4.70 -0.20 9.04
C ALA A 118 -4.52 0.97 10.01
N THR A 119 -5.33 2.04 9.86
CA THR A 119 -5.32 3.18 10.78
C THR A 119 -5.72 2.77 12.19
N ASP A 120 -6.74 1.94 12.35
CA ASP A 120 -7.23 1.50 13.64
C ASP A 120 -6.23 0.53 14.32
N ILE A 121 -5.58 -0.34 13.56
CA ILE A 121 -4.48 -1.19 14.04
C ILE A 121 -3.33 -0.33 14.60
N LEU A 122 -2.85 0.67 13.85
CA LEU A 122 -1.75 1.54 14.30
C LEU A 122 -2.11 2.34 15.55
N LYS A 123 -3.38 2.78 15.69
CA LYS A 123 -3.87 3.43 16.92
C LYS A 123 -3.86 2.48 18.10
N ASN A 124 -4.29 1.23 17.90
CA ASN A 124 -4.31 0.22 18.97
C ASN A 124 -2.89 -0.06 19.45
N MET A 125 -1.94 -0.26 18.54
CA MET A 125 -0.53 -0.51 18.87
C MET A 125 0.07 0.59 19.73
N ARG A 126 -0.29 1.87 19.50
CA ARG A 126 0.23 3.01 20.25
C ARG A 126 -0.06 2.93 21.75
N ASN A 127 -1.14 2.27 22.13
CA ASN A 127 -1.59 2.16 23.52
C ASN A 127 -1.16 0.86 24.19
N GLN A 128 -0.39 0.03 23.50
CA GLN A 128 0.08 -1.27 24.01
C GLN A 128 1.51 -1.19 24.54
N SER A 129 1.79 -2.03 25.54
CA SER A 129 3.13 -2.18 26.13
C SER A 129 3.69 -3.60 25.99
N ASN A 130 2.90 -4.54 25.49
CA ASN A 130 3.31 -5.93 25.32
C ASN A 130 3.79 -6.18 23.90
N VAL A 131 5.08 -6.51 23.74
CA VAL A 131 5.70 -6.77 22.43
C VAL A 131 5.01 -7.88 21.64
N PHE A 132 4.56 -8.93 22.32
CA PHE A 132 3.85 -10.04 21.66
C PHE A 132 2.52 -9.57 21.04
N CYS A 133 1.73 -8.79 21.79
CA CYS A 133 0.48 -8.23 21.28
C CYS A 133 0.71 -7.26 20.12
N ILE A 134 1.73 -6.38 20.24
CA ILE A 134 2.12 -5.43 19.20
C ILE A 134 2.54 -6.17 17.93
N ASN A 135 3.32 -7.24 18.05
CA ASN A 135 3.72 -8.04 16.90
C ASN A 135 2.53 -8.74 16.24
N GLY A 136 1.52 -9.18 17.01
CA GLY A 136 0.25 -9.68 16.48
C GLY A 136 -0.48 -8.62 15.63
N GLU A 137 -0.54 -7.37 16.11
CA GLU A 137 -1.13 -6.25 15.35
C GLU A 137 -0.30 -5.91 14.10
N LEU A 138 1.04 -5.97 14.16
CA LEU A 138 1.89 -5.79 12.98
C LEU A 138 1.65 -6.87 11.91
N LEU A 139 1.52 -8.13 12.32
CA LEU A 139 1.21 -9.22 11.39
C LEU A 139 -0.15 -8.99 10.72
N THR A 140 -1.16 -8.56 11.49
CA THR A 140 -2.48 -8.19 10.97
C THR A 140 -2.38 -7.02 9.99
N LEU A 141 -1.62 -5.98 10.33
CA LEU A 141 -1.37 -4.85 9.43
C LEU A 141 -0.77 -5.29 8.09
N PHE A 142 0.20 -6.22 8.13
CA PHE A 142 0.84 -6.74 6.92
C PHE A 142 -0.07 -7.66 6.09
N GLN A 143 -1.13 -8.20 6.69
CA GLN A 143 -2.19 -8.93 6.00
C GLN A 143 -3.19 -7.96 5.35
N VAL A 144 -3.57 -6.89 6.05
CA VAL A 144 -4.47 -5.84 5.53
C VAL A 144 -3.85 -5.16 4.32
N ILE A 145 -2.60 -4.71 4.42
CA ILE A 145 -1.86 -4.10 3.30
C ILE A 145 -0.56 -4.90 3.07
N PRO A 146 -0.56 -5.86 2.13
CA PRO A 146 0.54 -6.79 1.92
C PRO A 146 1.87 -6.10 1.62
N ARG A 147 2.84 -6.30 2.51
CA ARG A 147 4.16 -5.69 2.46
C ARG A 147 5.19 -6.61 1.81
N LYS A 148 6.15 -6.05 1.10
CA LYS A 148 7.32 -6.79 0.59
C LYS A 148 8.29 -7.01 1.73
N MET A 149 8.52 -8.26 2.11
CA MET A 149 9.42 -8.65 3.18
C MET A 149 10.32 -9.80 2.75
N LYS A 150 11.61 -9.71 3.04
CA LYS A 150 12.54 -10.84 2.85
C LYS A 150 12.36 -11.86 3.96
N LYS A 151 12.43 -11.40 5.21
CA LYS A 151 12.11 -12.18 6.41
C LYS A 151 11.04 -11.42 7.18
N VAL A 152 10.03 -12.12 7.65
CA VAL A 152 8.93 -11.51 8.43
C VAL A 152 9.47 -10.99 9.77
N GLU A 153 10.37 -11.74 10.40
CA GLU A 153 10.98 -11.39 11.67
C GLU A 153 11.70 -10.03 11.68
N ASP A 154 12.26 -9.60 10.53
CA ASP A 154 12.98 -8.31 10.42
C ASP A 154 12.04 -7.10 10.53
N TYR A 155 10.73 -7.34 10.47
CA TYR A 155 9.66 -6.32 10.55
C TYR A 155 8.90 -6.33 11.87
N LEU A 156 9.23 -7.27 12.77
CA LEU A 156 8.64 -7.39 14.10
C LEU A 156 9.53 -6.71 15.14
N LEU A 157 8.91 -6.23 16.22
CA LEU A 157 9.64 -5.67 17.36
C LEU A 157 10.37 -6.78 18.11
N LYS A 158 11.61 -6.50 18.49
CA LYS A 158 12.38 -7.31 19.44
C LYS A 158 12.28 -6.73 20.85
N ASP A 159 12.17 -5.41 20.94
CA ASP A 159 12.03 -4.67 22.20
C ASP A 159 11.01 -3.55 22.08
N ILE A 160 10.35 -3.21 23.18
CA ILE A 160 9.31 -2.16 23.22
C ILE A 160 9.85 -0.78 22.85
N SER A 161 11.14 -0.53 23.08
CA SER A 161 11.78 0.74 22.71
C SER A 161 11.80 1.02 21.19
N GLU A 162 11.63 -0.01 20.37
CA GLU A 162 11.56 0.11 18.91
C GLU A 162 10.18 0.61 18.43
N LEU A 163 9.15 0.53 19.29
CA LEU A 163 7.77 0.86 18.92
C LEU A 163 7.60 2.25 18.32
N PRO A 164 8.18 3.35 18.89
CA PRO A 164 8.01 4.68 18.31
C PRO A 164 8.50 4.76 16.85
N THR A 165 9.68 4.21 16.58
CA THR A 165 10.28 4.21 15.24
C THR A 165 9.47 3.38 14.25
N VAL A 166 8.95 2.23 14.69
CA VAL A 166 8.10 1.38 13.85
C VAL A 166 6.78 2.07 13.55
N LEU A 167 6.14 2.68 14.56
CA LEU A 167 4.90 3.43 14.37
C LEU A 167 5.10 4.60 13.40
N GLU A 168 6.15 5.41 13.56
CA GLU A 168 6.46 6.53 12.67
C GLU A 168 6.56 6.04 11.23
N ARG A 169 7.37 5.02 10.97
CA ARG A 169 7.54 4.43 9.64
C ARG A 169 6.22 3.94 9.03
N GLU A 170 5.41 3.23 9.79
CA GLU A 170 4.14 2.68 9.28
C GLU A 170 3.10 3.80 9.05
N TRP A 171 3.07 4.83 9.92
CA TRP A 171 2.23 6.00 9.72
C TRP A 171 2.62 6.78 8.46
N ASP A 172 3.89 7.05 8.24
CA ASP A 172 4.37 7.75 7.05
C ASP A 172 3.95 7.02 5.76
N LEU A 173 4.15 5.71 5.71
CA LEU A 173 3.74 4.89 4.58
C LEU A 173 2.22 4.91 4.37
N LEU A 174 1.44 4.84 5.44
CA LEU A 174 -0.01 4.87 5.38
C LEU A 174 -0.54 6.24 4.94
N ASP A 175 0.08 7.33 5.39
CA ASP A 175 -0.31 8.68 5.03
C ASP A 175 -0.01 9.00 3.56
N VAL A 176 1.13 8.55 3.03
CA VAL A 176 1.41 8.62 1.58
C VAL A 176 0.34 7.87 0.79
N MET A 177 -0.08 6.70 1.26
CA MET A 177 -1.12 5.90 0.62
C MET A 177 -2.50 6.59 0.68
N LYS A 178 -2.87 7.16 1.84
CA LYS A 178 -4.10 7.97 2.01
C LYS A 178 -4.12 9.17 1.06
N GLY A 179 -3.03 9.93 1.02
CA GLY A 179 -2.92 11.10 0.15
C GLY A 179 -3.15 10.74 -1.32
N ARG A 180 -2.61 9.64 -1.78
CA ARG A 180 -2.82 9.16 -3.15
C ARG A 180 -4.24 8.65 -3.41
N MET A 181 -4.89 8.03 -2.44
CA MET A 181 -6.30 7.63 -2.55
C MET A 181 -7.24 8.82 -2.65
N LEU A 182 -7.08 9.81 -1.77
CA LEU A 182 -7.87 11.03 -1.78
C LEU A 182 -7.69 11.79 -3.10
N ALA A 183 -6.48 11.84 -3.64
CA ALA A 183 -6.20 12.41 -4.95
C ALA A 183 -6.97 11.72 -6.10
N LYS A 184 -7.37 10.45 -5.96
CA LYS A 184 -8.20 9.74 -6.93
C LYS A 184 -9.70 10.02 -6.81
N GLN A 185 -10.20 10.21 -5.60
CA GLN A 185 -11.64 10.32 -5.34
C GLN A 185 -12.20 11.68 -5.70
N ASP A 186 -11.40 12.72 -5.61
CA ASP A 186 -11.87 14.09 -5.79
C ASP A 186 -11.74 14.56 -7.23
N LYS A 187 -12.82 14.43 -7.99
CA LYS A 187 -12.90 14.85 -9.39
C LYS A 187 -13.10 16.36 -9.56
N GLN A 188 -13.46 17.09 -8.51
CA GLN A 188 -13.95 18.46 -8.62
C GLN A 188 -12.96 19.54 -8.18
N ASN A 189 -11.98 19.27 -7.30
CA ASN A 189 -11.15 20.33 -6.73
C ASN A 189 -9.63 19.98 -6.79
N GLN A 190 -8.98 20.40 -7.87
CA GLN A 190 -7.52 20.16 -8.08
C GLN A 190 -6.64 20.84 -7.02
N LYS A 191 -7.11 21.94 -6.43
CA LYS A 191 -6.38 22.66 -5.37
C LYS A 191 -6.39 21.87 -4.07
N GLU A 192 -7.55 21.38 -3.65
CA GLU A 192 -7.68 20.53 -2.45
C GLU A 192 -6.89 19.22 -2.56
N LYS A 193 -6.83 18.64 -3.77
CA LYS A 193 -5.99 17.46 -4.04
C LYS A 193 -4.50 17.75 -3.84
N ALA A 194 -4.05 18.89 -4.36
CA ALA A 194 -2.68 19.34 -4.21
C ALA A 194 -2.34 19.52 -2.74
N GLU A 195 -3.18 20.22 -2.00
CA GLU A 195 -3.04 20.47 -0.58
C GLU A 195 -3.02 19.16 0.23
N THR A 196 -3.87 18.20 -0.12
CA THR A 196 -3.95 16.91 0.59
C THR A 196 -2.71 16.05 0.37
N ILE A 197 -2.19 15.96 -0.86
CA ILE A 197 -0.97 15.20 -1.14
C ILE A 197 0.25 15.87 -0.48
N LEU A 198 0.35 17.19 -0.55
CA LEU A 198 1.45 17.93 0.11
C LEU A 198 1.38 17.80 1.61
N ALA A 199 0.19 17.90 2.20
CA ALA A 199 -0.01 17.70 3.63
C ALA A 199 0.37 16.28 4.08
N SER A 200 0.04 15.25 3.28
CA SER A 200 0.42 13.87 3.56
C SER A 200 1.92 13.60 3.51
N LEU A 201 2.66 14.46 2.78
CA LEU A 201 4.11 14.45 2.72
C LEU A 201 4.77 15.45 3.70
N GLY A 202 3.98 16.08 4.59
CA GLY A 202 4.47 17.11 5.50
C GLY A 202 4.91 18.40 4.82
N LEU A 203 4.49 18.64 3.57
CA LEU A 203 4.87 19.81 2.78
C LEU A 203 3.75 20.86 2.78
N ASP A 204 4.09 22.10 3.13
CA ASP A 204 3.18 23.25 3.02
C ASP A 204 3.02 23.66 1.55
N ILE A 205 1.78 23.88 1.11
CA ILE A 205 1.48 24.31 -0.27
C ILE A 205 2.14 25.64 -0.63
N SER A 206 2.39 26.51 0.35
CA SER A 206 3.11 27.78 0.14
C SER A 206 4.54 27.58 -0.37
N LEU A 207 5.15 26.42 -0.11
CA LEU A 207 6.47 26.06 -0.61
C LEU A 207 6.48 25.76 -2.10
N VAL A 208 5.33 25.40 -2.69
CA VAL A 208 5.19 25.05 -4.11
C VAL A 208 4.94 26.26 -4.98
N THR A 209 4.43 27.35 -4.40
CA THR A 209 4.15 28.59 -5.12
C THR A 209 5.37 29.47 -5.29
N ASP A 210 6.47 29.24 -4.54
CA ASP A 210 7.73 29.93 -4.68
C ASP A 210 8.73 29.12 -5.54
N PRO A 211 9.10 29.60 -6.75
CA PRO A 211 10.00 28.86 -7.66
C PRO A 211 11.37 28.54 -7.06
N ARG A 212 11.88 29.38 -6.14
CA ARG A 212 13.19 29.17 -5.48
C ARG A 212 13.12 28.02 -4.49
N ARG A 213 12.06 27.98 -3.67
CA ARG A 213 11.81 26.91 -2.72
C ARG A 213 11.53 25.59 -3.43
N LEU A 214 10.81 25.64 -4.55
CA LEU A 214 10.54 24.49 -5.40
C LEU A 214 11.84 23.85 -5.94
N GLN A 215 12.82 24.67 -6.37
CA GLN A 215 14.13 24.16 -6.80
C GLN A 215 14.90 23.52 -5.65
N GLN A 216 14.81 24.05 -4.44
CA GLN A 216 15.49 23.51 -3.27
C GLN A 216 14.89 22.16 -2.84
N ILE A 217 13.56 22.03 -2.86
CA ILE A 217 12.86 20.76 -2.62
C ILE A 217 13.28 19.71 -3.66
N LYS A 218 13.30 20.06 -4.95
CA LYS A 218 13.75 19.15 -6.02
C LYS A 218 15.19 18.68 -5.81
N LYS A 219 16.07 19.56 -5.37
CA LYS A 219 17.49 19.25 -5.09
C LYS A 219 17.61 18.26 -3.92
N ASN A 220 16.85 18.47 -2.85
CA ASN A 220 16.86 17.59 -1.68
C ASN A 220 16.29 16.19 -2.00
N MET A 221 15.17 16.13 -2.74
CA MET A 221 14.61 14.85 -3.22
C MET A 221 15.56 14.06 -4.12
N GLY A 222 16.41 14.77 -4.91
CA GLY A 222 17.44 14.14 -5.75
C GLY A 222 18.67 13.65 -4.97
N ALA A 223 19.04 14.33 -3.88
CA ALA A 223 20.18 13.97 -3.05
C ALA A 223 19.91 12.70 -2.21
N GLU A 224 18.71 12.54 -1.64
CA GLU A 224 18.33 11.36 -0.87
C GLU A 224 18.25 10.07 -1.71
N SER A 225 18.11 10.18 -3.03
CA SER A 225 18.08 9.00 -3.92
C SER A 225 19.47 8.55 -4.37
N ALA A 226 20.53 9.31 -4.09
CA ALA A 226 21.90 8.98 -4.47
C ALA A 226 22.70 8.25 -3.40
N ASP A 227 22.20 8.24 -2.14
CA ASP A 227 22.86 7.62 -0.99
C ASP A 227 22.26 6.26 -0.53
N LYS A 228 21.56 5.56 -1.45
CA LYS A 228 21.01 4.21 -1.15
C LYS A 228 21.40 3.17 -2.16
#